data_c418a2dd2abec9cb25a4b576b23a26ff
#
_entry.id   c418a2dd2abec9cb25a4b576b23a26ff
#
_cell.length_a   1.000
_cell.length_b   1.000
_cell.length_c   1.000
_cell.angle_alpha   90.00
_cell.angle_beta   90.00
_cell.angle_gamma   90.00
#
_symmetry.space_group_name_H-M   'P 1'
#
loop_
_entity.id
_entity.type
_entity.pdbx_description
1 polymer ?
#
loop_
_entity_poly.entity_id
_entity_poly.type
_entity_poly.pdbx_seq_one_letter_code
_entity_poly.pdbx_strand_id
1 'polypeptide(L)'
;AYMGERFSTTSNDLDNRVTHWTQGWNMLTAPLDPVLGKGLGRYPASHFLTGAASEHPGDYRLKSEDGNTFLVLGGGKQKYTGWGEILRVSQRIRAPQGPVSVALRVRTANELGLHLEVCEKHLLYNSGCFLAGKGVKPMPGVWQDLNVPLAGKGLSGGDWYAPRLVAFSIATDTPLALLEVDDIQLLGPDGRQLLDNGDFSGDMQRWFFSSDRNHMPWHMKNVFMNVLFDQGGVGLLLFSAMLLAALWRVSVGTAKDHPLAPGIAGGLVGFVVVGLFDSLVDVPRLAFMFYVVLLLGLTVRQVTAPRSSAS
;
A
#
# COMPACT_ATOMS: atom_id res chain seq x y z
N ALA A 1 -26.46 8.38 2.49
CA ALA A 1 -25.33 8.66 3.37
C ALA A 1 -23.99 8.21 2.77
N TYR A 2 -23.84 6.94 2.32
CA TYR A 2 -22.57 6.37 1.85
C TYR A 2 -22.00 7.02 0.54
N MET A 3 -22.85 7.39 -0.39
CA MET A 3 -22.44 8.06 -1.65
C MET A 3 -21.99 9.50 -1.42
N GLY A 4 -22.68 10.26 -0.55
CA GLY A 4 -22.30 11.65 -0.24
C GLY A 4 -20.95 11.75 0.46
N GLU A 5 -20.64 10.82 1.35
CA GLU A 5 -19.37 10.74 2.07
C GLU A 5 -18.19 10.40 1.11
N ARG A 6 -18.43 9.56 0.10
CA ARG A 6 -17.44 9.30 -0.95
C ARG A 6 -17.18 10.49 -1.86
N PHE A 7 -18.18 11.31 -2.16
CA PHE A 7 -17.99 12.51 -2.98
C PHE A 7 -17.20 13.59 -2.24
N SER A 8 -17.36 13.72 -0.92
CA SER A 8 -16.57 14.68 -0.13
C SER A 8 -15.09 14.29 0.01
N THR A 9 -14.76 13.00 -0.10
CA THR A 9 -13.36 12.52 -0.07
C THR A 9 -12.67 12.57 -1.44
N THR A 10 -13.41 12.70 -2.54
CA THR A 10 -12.87 12.62 -3.91
C THR A 10 -11.92 13.78 -4.23
N SER A 11 -12.20 14.99 -3.74
CA SER A 11 -11.30 16.14 -3.93
C SER A 11 -9.96 15.94 -3.22
N ASN A 12 -10.00 15.48 -1.97
CA ASN A 12 -8.79 15.20 -1.19
C ASN A 12 -7.95 14.08 -1.81
N ASP A 13 -8.61 13.06 -2.38
CA ASP A 13 -7.92 11.96 -3.07
C ASP A 13 -7.22 12.45 -4.35
N LEU A 14 -7.85 13.34 -5.11
CA LEU A 14 -7.26 13.93 -6.30
C LEU A 14 -6.07 14.83 -5.94
N ASP A 15 -6.20 15.69 -4.93
CA ASP A 15 -5.14 16.58 -4.46
C ASP A 15 -3.91 15.78 -3.98
N ASN A 16 -4.14 14.70 -3.24
CA ASN A 16 -3.08 13.79 -2.84
C ASN A 16 -2.37 13.15 -4.04
N ARG A 17 -3.11 12.73 -5.07
CA ARG A 17 -2.55 12.19 -6.31
C ARG A 17 -1.72 13.21 -7.08
N VAL A 18 -2.25 14.41 -7.25
CA VAL A 18 -1.54 15.52 -7.93
C VAL A 18 -0.25 15.85 -7.19
N THR A 19 -0.31 15.94 -5.86
CA THR A 19 0.89 16.15 -5.02
C THR A 19 1.92 15.03 -5.24
N HIS A 20 1.46 13.79 -5.26
CA HIS A 20 2.31 12.63 -5.49
C HIS A 20 2.95 12.61 -6.89
N TRP A 21 2.18 12.95 -7.93
CA TRP A 21 2.70 13.08 -9.30
C TRP A 21 3.72 14.21 -9.41
N THR A 22 3.46 15.33 -8.73
CA THR A 22 4.40 16.47 -8.67
C THR A 22 5.70 16.08 -7.96
N GLN A 23 5.62 15.32 -6.87
CA GLN A 23 6.82 14.75 -6.21
C GLN A 23 7.60 13.86 -7.18
N GLY A 24 6.91 12.97 -7.91
CA GLY A 24 7.53 12.13 -8.93
C GLY A 24 8.25 12.94 -10.02
N TRP A 25 7.60 13.98 -10.53
CA TRP A 25 8.21 14.89 -11.50
C TRP A 25 9.46 15.58 -10.95
N ASN A 26 9.40 16.06 -9.72
CA ASN A 26 10.52 16.77 -9.06
C ASN A 26 11.73 15.86 -8.78
N MET A 27 11.55 14.55 -8.85
CA MET A 27 12.67 13.60 -8.76
C MET A 27 13.47 13.46 -10.08
N LEU A 28 12.97 13.98 -11.21
CA LEU A 28 13.67 14.04 -12.49
C LEU A 28 14.67 15.20 -12.48
N THR A 29 15.81 15.02 -11.80
CA THR A 29 16.75 16.10 -11.48
C THR A 29 17.92 16.23 -12.45
N ALA A 30 18.32 15.15 -13.15
CA ALA A 30 19.37 15.23 -14.14
C ALA A 30 18.85 15.82 -15.47
N PRO A 31 19.68 16.54 -16.26
CA PRO A 31 19.23 17.22 -17.49
C PRO A 31 18.55 16.30 -18.52
N LEU A 32 18.92 15.02 -18.56
CA LEU A 32 18.35 14.03 -19.47
C LEU A 32 17.16 13.26 -18.89
N ASP A 33 16.92 13.34 -17.59
CA ASP A 33 15.81 12.60 -16.94
C ASP A 33 14.44 12.91 -17.56
N PRO A 34 14.05 14.18 -17.84
CA PRO A 34 12.77 14.46 -18.48
C PRO A 34 12.64 13.86 -19.88
N VAL A 35 13.76 13.61 -20.58
CA VAL A 35 13.79 13.10 -21.96
C VAL A 35 13.85 11.57 -21.99
N LEU A 36 14.72 10.95 -21.17
CA LEU A 36 15.02 9.51 -21.19
C LEU A 36 14.48 8.75 -19.97
N GLY A 37 14.01 9.46 -18.94
CA GLY A 37 13.56 8.87 -17.68
C GLY A 37 14.70 8.39 -16.78
N LYS A 38 14.32 7.83 -15.65
CA LYS A 38 15.27 7.27 -14.67
C LYS A 38 15.55 5.77 -14.86
N GLY A 39 14.85 5.13 -15.77
CA GLY A 39 14.89 3.69 -16.01
C GLY A 39 13.71 2.93 -15.41
N LEU A 40 13.36 1.81 -16.05
CA LEU A 40 12.22 0.98 -15.66
C LEU A 40 12.34 0.50 -14.21
N GLY A 41 11.25 0.65 -13.44
CA GLY A 41 11.16 0.19 -12.06
C GLY A 41 12.02 0.97 -11.07
N ARG A 42 12.53 2.14 -11.43
CA ARG A 42 13.39 2.96 -10.57
C ARG A 42 12.62 3.85 -9.61
N TYR A 43 11.30 3.96 -9.76
CA TYR A 43 10.49 4.84 -8.94
C TYR A 43 10.62 4.53 -7.44
N PRO A 44 10.47 3.28 -6.94
CA PRO A 44 10.57 2.98 -5.52
C PRO A 44 11.92 3.38 -4.92
N ALA A 45 13.02 3.05 -5.61
CA ALA A 45 14.36 3.40 -5.15
C ALA A 45 14.59 4.92 -5.16
N SER A 46 14.14 5.62 -6.21
CA SER A 46 14.25 7.07 -6.31
C SER A 46 13.42 7.77 -5.23
N HIS A 47 12.20 7.31 -5.00
CA HIS A 47 11.31 7.84 -3.96
C HIS A 47 11.94 7.64 -2.57
N PHE A 48 12.46 6.46 -2.28
CA PHE A 48 13.14 6.17 -1.01
C PHE A 48 14.36 7.05 -0.78
N LEU A 49 15.22 7.22 -1.79
CA LEU A 49 16.47 7.97 -1.66
C LEU A 49 16.26 9.49 -1.62
N THR A 50 15.27 10.02 -2.34
CA THR A 50 14.99 11.47 -2.37
C THR A 50 14.00 11.89 -1.31
N GLY A 51 13.02 11.04 -0.98
CA GLY A 51 12.01 11.28 0.04
C GLY A 51 12.53 11.13 1.47
N ALA A 52 13.67 10.49 1.67
CA ALA A 52 14.22 10.13 2.99
C ALA A 52 14.34 11.30 3.98
N ALA A 53 14.51 12.52 3.51
CA ALA A 53 14.52 13.71 4.37
C ALA A 53 13.11 14.18 4.78
N SER A 54 12.08 13.86 4.00
CA SER A 54 10.70 14.31 4.23
C SER A 54 9.75 13.21 4.70
N GLU A 55 10.05 11.96 4.40
CA GLU A 55 9.14 10.82 4.59
C GLU A 55 9.81 9.70 5.41
N HIS A 56 10.03 9.98 6.69
CA HIS A 56 10.47 8.93 7.62
C HIS A 56 9.26 8.03 7.95
N PRO A 57 9.26 6.77 7.53
CA PRO A 57 8.09 5.89 7.73
C PRO A 57 7.93 5.44 9.18
N GLY A 58 8.87 5.77 10.03
CA GLY A 58 9.03 5.26 11.38
C GLY A 58 10.11 4.19 11.45
N ASP A 59 10.50 3.84 12.66
CA ASP A 59 11.42 2.74 12.90
C ASP A 59 11.05 1.98 14.20
N TYR A 60 11.73 0.87 14.42
CA TYR A 60 11.72 0.17 15.70
C TYR A 60 13.15 -0.25 16.06
N ARG A 61 13.40 -0.32 17.35
CA ARG A 61 14.66 -0.87 17.89
C ARG A 61 14.43 -1.50 19.25
N LEU A 62 15.31 -2.37 19.66
CA LEU A 62 15.37 -2.84 21.04
C LEU A 62 16.37 -2.00 21.83
N LYS A 63 16.05 -1.74 23.07
CA LYS A 63 16.92 -1.08 24.04
C LYS A 63 16.95 -1.89 25.33
N SER A 64 18.11 -1.97 25.96
CA SER A 64 18.27 -2.66 27.23
C SER A 64 18.71 -1.66 28.32
N GLU A 65 18.03 -1.69 29.45
CA GLU A 65 18.34 -0.92 30.66
C GLU A 65 18.25 -1.85 31.87
N ASP A 66 19.28 -1.87 32.67
CA ASP A 66 19.34 -2.67 33.93
C ASP A 66 18.98 -4.17 33.71
N GLY A 67 19.38 -4.73 32.58
CA GLY A 67 19.12 -6.13 32.25
C GLY A 67 17.71 -6.41 31.69
N ASN A 68 16.86 -5.39 31.59
CA ASN A 68 15.54 -5.46 30.96
C ASN A 68 15.62 -4.98 29.51
N THR A 69 15.06 -5.74 28.58
CA THR A 69 14.99 -5.39 27.16
C THR A 69 13.58 -4.98 26.79
N PHE A 70 13.43 -3.89 26.09
CA PHE A 70 12.12 -3.35 25.69
C PHE A 70 12.15 -2.81 24.26
N LEU A 71 10.98 -2.70 23.65
CA LEU A 71 10.79 -2.17 22.31
C LEU A 71 10.69 -0.65 22.32
N VAL A 72 11.40 0.00 21.39
CA VAL A 72 11.25 1.43 21.10
C VAL A 72 10.64 1.57 19.70
N LEU A 73 9.48 2.19 19.61
CA LEU A 73 8.80 2.51 18.37
C LEU A 73 9.01 4.00 18.04
N GLY A 74 9.44 4.28 16.83
CA GLY A 74 9.54 5.63 16.29
C GLY A 74 8.38 5.92 15.35
N GLY A 75 7.63 6.98 15.61
CA GLY A 75 6.57 7.44 14.73
C GLY A 75 7.12 8.03 13.43
N GLY A 76 6.49 7.72 12.30
CA GLY A 76 6.83 8.28 11.01
C GLY A 76 6.42 9.75 10.88
N LYS A 77 6.90 10.44 9.84
CA LYS A 77 6.51 11.83 9.56
C LYS A 77 5.10 11.98 9.01
N GLN A 78 4.55 10.94 8.44
CA GLN A 78 3.21 10.99 7.83
C GLN A 78 2.12 10.82 8.88
N LYS A 79 1.04 11.58 8.70
CA LYS A 79 -0.13 11.45 9.57
C LYS A 79 -0.99 10.27 9.13
N TYR A 80 -1.53 9.55 10.10
CA TYR A 80 -2.43 8.40 9.90
C TYR A 80 -3.68 8.71 9.07
N THR A 81 -4.19 9.93 9.12
CA THR A 81 -5.42 10.35 8.45
C THR A 81 -5.28 10.54 6.94
N GLY A 82 -4.07 10.47 6.42
CA GLY A 82 -3.82 10.40 4.99
C GLY A 82 -3.49 8.98 4.56
N TRP A 83 -2.97 8.81 3.40
CA TRP A 83 -2.43 7.56 2.88
C TRP A 83 -1.05 7.22 3.48
N GLY A 84 -0.79 7.74 4.70
CA GLY A 84 0.46 7.59 5.41
C GLY A 84 0.70 6.19 5.91
N GLU A 85 1.94 5.78 5.89
CA GLU A 85 2.40 4.56 6.54
C GLU A 85 2.49 4.77 8.05
N ILE A 86 1.86 3.87 8.78
CA ILE A 86 2.24 3.65 10.16
C ILE A 86 3.09 2.39 10.21
N LEU A 87 4.32 2.54 10.70
CA LEU A 87 5.13 1.37 11.05
C LEU A 87 4.47 0.64 12.21
N ARG A 88 4.18 -0.62 12.00
CA ARG A 88 3.63 -1.51 13.02
C ARG A 88 4.64 -2.58 13.35
N VAL A 89 4.72 -2.91 14.62
CA VAL A 89 5.31 -4.15 15.08
C VAL A 89 4.18 -5.11 15.39
N SER A 90 4.25 -6.31 14.83
CA SER A 90 3.12 -7.23 14.78
C SER A 90 3.54 -8.64 15.20
N GLN A 91 2.60 -9.38 15.74
CA GLN A 91 2.78 -10.80 16.03
C GLN A 91 1.56 -11.60 15.55
N ARG A 92 1.81 -12.72 14.87
CA ARG A 92 0.76 -13.68 14.53
C ARG A 92 0.24 -14.35 15.80
N ILE A 93 -1.07 -14.35 15.94
CA ILE A 93 -1.76 -14.95 17.10
C ILE A 93 -2.81 -15.97 16.67
N ARG A 94 -3.29 -16.75 17.61
CA ARG A 94 -4.54 -17.52 17.43
C ARG A 94 -5.73 -16.57 17.45
N ALA A 95 -6.71 -16.81 16.58
CA ALA A 95 -7.92 -16.02 16.53
C ALA A 95 -8.64 -16.05 17.89
N PRO A 96 -8.85 -14.89 18.54
CA PRO A 96 -9.63 -14.81 19.77
C PRO A 96 -11.11 -15.07 19.47
N GLN A 97 -11.81 -15.69 20.43
CA GLN A 97 -13.25 -16.01 20.30
C GLN A 97 -14.17 -14.87 20.73
N GLY A 98 -13.65 -13.66 20.91
CA GLY A 98 -14.40 -12.49 21.35
C GLY A 98 -13.50 -11.29 21.61
N PRO A 99 -14.03 -10.26 22.29
CA PRO A 99 -13.29 -9.05 22.60
C PRO A 99 -11.99 -9.35 23.36
N VAL A 100 -10.98 -8.55 23.12
CA VAL A 100 -9.66 -8.69 23.74
C VAL A 100 -9.27 -7.41 24.45
N SER A 101 -8.34 -7.51 25.40
CA SER A 101 -7.72 -6.36 26.05
C SER A 101 -6.20 -6.47 26.01
N VAL A 102 -5.54 -5.32 25.97
CA VAL A 102 -4.07 -5.25 26.00
C VAL A 102 -3.65 -4.57 27.30
N ALA A 103 -2.89 -5.27 28.10
CA ALA A 103 -2.13 -4.69 29.20
C ALA A 103 -0.69 -4.52 28.76
N LEU A 104 -0.09 -3.36 29.01
CA LEU A 104 1.30 -3.08 28.61
C LEU A 104 1.86 -1.95 29.45
N ARG A 105 3.21 -1.89 29.51
CA ARG A 105 3.93 -0.78 30.09
C ARG A 105 4.45 0.12 28.98
N VAL A 106 4.29 1.43 29.16
CA VAL A 106 4.75 2.43 28.18
C VAL A 106 5.53 3.54 28.85
N ARG A 107 6.50 4.10 28.13
CA ARG A 107 7.24 5.28 28.55
C ARG A 107 7.46 6.19 27.36
N THR A 108 7.19 7.48 27.52
CA THR A 108 7.39 8.48 26.48
C THR A 108 7.68 9.85 27.07
N ALA A 109 8.50 10.62 26.35
CA ALA A 109 8.81 12.01 26.69
C ALA A 109 7.84 13.00 26.03
N ASN A 110 7.07 12.56 25.04
CA ASN A 110 6.13 13.40 24.29
C ASN A 110 4.70 12.86 24.38
N GLU A 111 3.72 13.73 24.27
CA GLU A 111 2.35 13.27 24.04
C GLU A 111 2.26 12.55 22.70
N LEU A 112 1.66 11.37 22.67
CA LEU A 112 1.53 10.58 21.47
C LEU A 112 0.26 9.74 21.42
N GLY A 113 -0.13 9.34 20.21
CA GLY A 113 -1.18 8.37 19.97
C GLY A 113 -0.62 6.96 19.88
N LEU A 114 -1.13 6.06 20.73
CA LEU A 114 -0.87 4.64 20.67
C LEU A 114 -2.00 3.96 19.90
N HIS A 115 -1.63 3.15 18.90
CA HIS A 115 -2.56 2.31 18.15
C HIS A 115 -2.33 0.85 18.45
N LEU A 116 -3.42 0.17 18.81
CA LEU A 116 -3.45 -1.27 19.08
C LEU A 116 -4.51 -1.91 18.19
N GLU A 117 -4.17 -2.97 17.50
CA GLU A 117 -5.11 -3.68 16.65
C GLU A 117 -4.90 -5.19 16.70
N VAL A 118 -6.02 -5.92 16.65
CA VAL A 118 -6.06 -7.36 16.34
C VAL A 118 -6.89 -7.51 15.09
N CYS A 119 -6.23 -7.82 13.99
CA CYS A 119 -6.89 -7.90 12.69
C CYS A 119 -6.73 -9.28 12.05
N GLU A 120 -7.79 -9.78 11.45
CA GLU A 120 -7.65 -10.86 10.48
C GLU A 120 -7.20 -10.31 9.14
N LYS A 121 -6.34 -11.07 8.47
CA LYS A 121 -5.79 -10.69 7.18
C LYS A 121 -6.47 -11.48 6.06
N HIS A 122 -6.89 -10.76 5.02
CA HIS A 122 -7.23 -11.32 3.74
C HIS A 122 -6.08 -11.02 2.78
N LEU A 123 -5.20 -12.00 2.57
CA LEU A 123 -3.88 -11.79 1.98
C LEU A 123 -3.08 -10.79 2.85
N LEU A 124 -2.79 -9.60 2.34
CA LEU A 124 -2.07 -8.54 3.06
C LEU A 124 -3.00 -7.49 3.70
N TYR A 125 -4.30 -7.52 3.38
CA TYR A 125 -5.24 -6.48 3.82
C TYR A 125 -5.99 -6.91 5.07
N ASN A 126 -6.29 -5.93 5.93
CA ASN A 126 -7.15 -6.14 7.09
C ASN A 126 -8.60 -6.37 6.62
N SER A 127 -9.25 -7.41 7.12
CA SER A 127 -10.65 -7.73 6.86
C SER A 127 -11.53 -7.34 8.05
N GLY A 128 -11.45 -8.07 9.16
CA GLY A 128 -12.12 -7.75 10.43
C GLY A 128 -11.08 -7.36 11.48
N CYS A 129 -11.40 -6.38 12.33
CA CYS A 129 -10.48 -5.91 13.36
C CYS A 129 -11.17 -5.60 14.68
N PHE A 130 -10.44 -5.84 15.77
CA PHE A 130 -10.60 -5.16 17.05
C PHE A 130 -9.54 -4.07 17.15
N LEU A 131 -9.92 -2.85 17.43
CA LEU A 131 -9.06 -1.67 17.39
C LEU A 131 -9.16 -0.85 18.67
N ALA A 132 -8.07 -0.20 19.05
CA ALA A 132 -8.10 0.86 20.05
C ALA A 132 -7.03 1.92 19.71
N GLY A 133 -7.41 3.19 19.83
CA GLY A 133 -6.51 4.34 19.88
C GLY A 133 -6.48 4.89 21.29
N LYS A 134 -5.29 5.16 21.83
CA LYS A 134 -5.11 5.71 23.18
C LYS A 134 -4.08 6.83 23.17
N GLY A 135 -4.49 8.02 23.63
CA GLY A 135 -3.54 9.10 23.94
C GLY A 135 -2.70 8.73 25.16
N VAL A 136 -1.39 8.81 25.00
CA VAL A 136 -0.41 8.61 26.09
C VAL A 136 0.19 9.94 26.47
N LYS A 137 0.07 10.31 27.74
CA LYS A 137 0.63 11.56 28.28
C LYS A 137 2.12 11.40 28.51
N PRO A 138 2.92 12.48 28.32
CA PRO A 138 4.35 12.43 28.56
C PRO A 138 4.65 12.24 30.05
N MET A 139 5.46 11.24 30.36
CA MET A 139 6.06 11.01 31.67
C MET A 139 7.51 10.57 31.48
N PRO A 140 8.44 11.53 31.28
CA PRO A 140 9.84 11.21 30.98
C PRO A 140 10.47 10.34 32.07
N GLY A 141 11.10 9.24 31.67
CA GLY A 141 11.77 8.32 32.61
C GLY A 141 10.86 7.43 33.44
N VAL A 142 9.52 7.59 33.39
CA VAL A 142 8.57 6.84 34.22
C VAL A 142 7.75 5.89 33.37
N TRP A 143 7.75 4.61 33.72
CA TRP A 143 6.86 3.61 33.12
C TRP A 143 5.43 3.79 33.61
N GLN A 144 4.48 3.74 32.67
CA GLN A 144 3.05 3.83 32.91
C GLN A 144 2.41 2.49 32.54
N ASP A 145 1.60 1.95 33.45
CA ASP A 145 0.81 0.75 33.17
C ASP A 145 -0.49 1.16 32.47
N LEU A 146 -0.77 0.55 31.33
CA LEU A 146 -1.97 0.77 30.57
C LEU A 146 -2.75 -0.53 30.43
N ASN A 147 -4.08 -0.43 30.53
CA ASN A 147 -4.99 -1.50 30.18
C ASN A 147 -6.02 -0.93 29.18
N VAL A 148 -6.02 -1.48 27.96
CA VAL A 148 -6.78 -0.94 26.83
C VAL A 148 -7.66 -2.03 26.24
N PRO A 149 -8.99 -1.94 26.41
CA PRO A 149 -9.91 -2.84 25.72
C PRO A 149 -9.96 -2.49 24.22
N LEU A 150 -9.93 -3.52 23.38
CA LEU A 150 -10.08 -3.37 21.95
C LEU A 150 -11.53 -3.67 21.54
N ALA A 151 -12.11 -2.81 20.70
CA ALA A 151 -13.47 -2.94 20.21
C ALA A 151 -13.51 -3.02 18.67
N GLY A 152 -14.52 -3.72 18.14
CA GLY A 152 -14.68 -3.85 16.68
C GLY A 152 -15.81 -4.79 16.30
N LYS A 153 -15.97 -4.99 14.99
CA LYS A 153 -17.03 -5.84 14.42
C LYS A 153 -16.80 -7.36 14.61
N GLY A 154 -15.68 -7.74 15.22
CA GLY A 154 -15.28 -9.13 15.37
C GLY A 154 -14.46 -9.65 14.17
N LEU A 155 -14.04 -10.89 14.30
CA LEU A 155 -13.26 -11.62 13.31
C LEU A 155 -14.15 -12.70 12.69
N SER A 156 -14.03 -12.91 11.37
CA SER A 156 -14.80 -13.96 10.68
C SER A 156 -14.17 -15.34 10.84
N GLY A 157 -12.86 -15.39 11.10
CA GLY A 157 -12.06 -16.62 11.12
C GLY A 157 -11.79 -17.23 9.75
N GLY A 158 -12.52 -16.78 8.72
CA GLY A 158 -12.51 -17.38 7.39
C GLY A 158 -13.24 -18.72 7.31
N ASP A 159 -13.13 -19.38 6.17
CA ASP A 159 -13.70 -20.72 5.95
C ASP A 159 -12.71 -21.83 6.36
N TRP A 160 -13.19 -23.03 6.57
CA TRP A 160 -12.36 -24.20 6.95
C TRP A 160 -11.24 -24.49 5.92
N TYR A 161 -11.48 -24.21 4.64
CA TYR A 161 -10.51 -24.38 3.54
C TYR A 161 -9.64 -23.14 3.31
N ALA A 162 -10.00 -22.00 3.89
CA ALA A 162 -9.28 -20.73 3.78
C ALA A 162 -9.29 -19.98 5.13
N PRO A 163 -8.65 -20.54 6.17
CA PRO A 163 -8.61 -19.91 7.48
C PRO A 163 -7.85 -18.59 7.39
N ARG A 164 -8.34 -17.56 8.08
CA ARG A 164 -7.71 -16.26 8.10
C ARG A 164 -6.54 -16.23 9.07
N LEU A 165 -5.47 -15.59 8.65
CA LEU A 165 -4.37 -15.27 9.54
C LEU A 165 -4.81 -14.09 10.43
N VAL A 166 -4.56 -14.20 11.72
CA VAL A 166 -4.82 -13.12 12.69
C VAL A 166 -3.51 -12.63 13.26
N ALA A 167 -3.35 -11.31 13.33
CA ALA A 167 -2.19 -10.67 13.92
C ALA A 167 -2.61 -9.57 14.90
N PHE A 168 -1.89 -9.50 16.01
CA PHE A 168 -1.84 -8.32 16.86
C PHE A 168 -0.81 -7.34 16.31
N SER A 169 -1.08 -6.05 16.40
CA SER A 169 -0.14 -5.00 15.98
C SER A 169 -0.16 -3.82 16.93
N ILE A 170 1.00 -3.22 17.13
CA ILE A 170 1.22 -2.00 17.92
C ILE A 170 1.94 -0.96 17.08
N ALA A 171 1.51 0.29 17.19
CA ALA A 171 2.10 1.42 16.47
C ALA A 171 1.90 2.74 17.21
N THR A 172 2.64 3.78 16.81
CA THR A 172 2.36 5.17 17.16
C THR A 172 2.13 6.00 15.92
N ASP A 173 1.13 6.89 15.94
CA ASP A 173 0.75 7.77 14.83
C ASP A 173 1.39 9.17 14.93
N THR A 174 2.07 9.44 16.03
CA THR A 174 2.62 10.77 16.27
C THR A 174 3.97 10.92 15.59
N PRO A 175 4.10 11.88 14.64
CA PRO A 175 5.33 12.05 13.89
C PRO A 175 6.54 12.30 14.78
N LEU A 176 7.62 11.56 14.50
CA LEU A 176 8.93 11.68 15.18
C LEU A 176 8.90 11.45 16.70
N ALA A 177 7.77 11.01 17.26
CA ALA A 177 7.70 10.64 18.66
C ALA A 177 8.29 9.25 18.90
N LEU A 178 8.89 9.07 20.07
CA LEU A 178 9.40 7.78 20.53
C LEU A 178 8.51 7.23 21.64
N LEU A 179 8.06 6.00 21.44
CA LEU A 179 7.29 5.22 22.39
C LEU A 179 8.12 4.02 22.83
N GLU A 180 8.48 3.95 24.08
CA GLU A 180 9.07 2.75 24.69
C GLU A 180 7.95 1.87 25.23
N VAL A 181 8.01 0.57 24.93
CA VAL A 181 6.94 -0.40 25.24
C VAL A 181 7.55 -1.68 25.78
N ASP A 182 6.93 -2.19 26.83
CA ASP A 182 7.35 -3.41 27.51
C ASP A 182 6.15 -4.18 28.06
N ASP A 183 6.37 -5.43 28.48
CA ASP A 183 5.38 -6.29 29.16
C ASP A 183 4.01 -6.35 28.45
N ILE A 184 4.00 -6.52 27.13
CA ILE A 184 2.75 -6.57 26.38
C ILE A 184 2.02 -7.89 26.64
N GLN A 185 0.81 -7.79 27.15
CA GLN A 185 -0.10 -8.91 27.35
C GLN A 185 -1.39 -8.67 26.55
N LEU A 186 -1.70 -9.58 25.66
CA LEU A 186 -2.97 -9.59 24.94
C LEU A 186 -3.86 -10.67 25.54
N LEU A 187 -4.88 -10.24 26.26
CA LEU A 187 -5.78 -11.14 26.97
C LEU A 187 -7.05 -11.40 26.18
N GLY A 188 -7.34 -12.67 25.95
CA GLY A 188 -8.61 -13.11 25.37
C GLY A 188 -9.79 -12.94 26.34
N PRO A 189 -11.03 -13.20 25.90
CA PRO A 189 -12.21 -13.07 26.74
C PRO A 189 -12.22 -14.08 27.92
N ASP A 190 -11.44 -15.15 27.82
CA ASP A 190 -11.20 -16.16 28.87
C ASP A 190 -10.02 -15.80 29.81
N GLY A 191 -9.42 -14.61 29.63
CA GLY A 191 -8.24 -14.18 30.39
C GLY A 191 -6.93 -14.83 29.94
N ARG A 192 -6.96 -15.63 28.88
CA ARG A 192 -5.77 -16.32 28.36
C ARG A 192 -4.88 -15.34 27.61
N GLN A 193 -3.55 -15.42 27.88
CA GLN A 193 -2.53 -14.71 27.12
C GLN A 193 -2.42 -15.29 25.70
N LEU A 194 -2.44 -14.42 24.71
CA LEU A 194 -2.41 -14.77 23.28
C LEU A 194 -1.08 -14.42 22.58
N LEU A 195 -0.20 -13.64 23.24
CA LEU A 195 1.11 -13.27 22.73
C LEU A 195 2.21 -14.13 23.39
N ASP A 196 3.24 -14.35 22.61
CA ASP A 196 4.51 -14.88 23.07
C ASP A 196 5.53 -13.72 23.13
N ASN A 197 6.52 -13.80 24.04
CA ASN A 197 7.64 -12.84 24.09
C ASN A 197 7.18 -11.36 24.12
N GLY A 198 6.19 -11.04 24.94
CA GLY A 198 5.69 -9.67 25.10
C GLY A 198 6.58 -8.78 25.97
N ASP A 199 7.51 -9.40 26.71
CA ASP A 199 8.57 -8.79 27.53
C ASP A 199 9.88 -8.59 26.77
N PHE A 200 9.93 -8.94 25.50
CA PHE A 200 11.11 -8.87 24.61
C PHE A 200 12.37 -9.55 25.16
N SER A 201 12.25 -10.46 26.12
CA SER A 201 13.38 -11.23 26.65
C SER A 201 14.06 -12.13 25.60
N GLY A 202 13.32 -12.51 24.57
CA GLY A 202 13.81 -13.21 23.37
C GLY A 202 14.07 -12.28 22.21
N ASP A 203 14.42 -11.02 22.42
CA ASP A 203 14.56 -10.00 21.38
C ASP A 203 13.29 -9.87 20.51
N MET A 204 13.43 -9.84 19.19
CA MET A 204 12.31 -9.78 18.24
C MET A 204 11.74 -11.15 17.86
N GLN A 205 12.01 -12.20 18.59
CA GLN A 205 11.42 -13.53 18.31
C GLN A 205 9.90 -13.43 18.32
N ARG A 206 9.25 -13.99 17.30
CA ARG A 206 7.81 -13.94 17.04
C ARG A 206 7.29 -12.59 16.56
N TRP A 207 8.05 -11.52 16.70
CA TRP A 207 7.67 -10.20 16.23
C TRP A 207 8.21 -9.91 14.83
N PHE A 208 7.44 -9.21 14.04
CA PHE A 208 7.84 -8.72 12.72
C PHE A 208 7.30 -7.29 12.53
N PHE A 209 7.92 -6.52 11.69
CA PHE A 209 7.43 -5.20 11.36
C PHE A 209 6.67 -5.23 10.04
N SER A 210 5.68 -4.37 9.92
CA SER A 210 4.97 -4.11 8.67
C SER A 210 4.65 -2.63 8.58
N SER A 211 4.70 -2.11 7.37
CA SER A 211 4.14 -0.82 7.03
C SER A 211 3.14 -1.07 5.92
N ASP A 212 1.93 -1.42 6.31
CA ASP A 212 0.89 -1.72 5.34
C ASP A 212 0.06 -0.47 5.01
N ARG A 213 -0.31 -0.36 3.77
CA ARG A 213 -1.26 0.58 3.16
C ARG A 213 -0.68 1.81 2.48
N ASN A 214 0.60 2.13 2.55
CA ASN A 214 1.11 3.14 1.68
C ASN A 214 1.59 2.52 0.37
N HIS A 215 0.79 2.65 -0.68
CA HIS A 215 1.18 2.23 -2.04
C HIS A 215 1.94 3.34 -2.78
N MET A 216 1.97 4.54 -2.24
CA MET A 216 2.53 5.72 -2.89
C MET A 216 4.04 5.58 -3.16
N PRO A 217 4.88 5.05 -2.22
CA PRO A 217 6.29 4.84 -2.48
C PRO A 217 6.59 3.80 -3.56
N TRP A 218 5.64 2.95 -3.88
CA TRP A 218 5.84 1.85 -4.82
C TRP A 218 5.37 2.17 -6.24
N HIS A 219 4.42 3.11 -6.39
CA HIS A 219 3.74 3.33 -7.67
C HIS A 219 3.38 4.80 -7.88
N MET A 220 3.52 5.28 -9.11
CA MET A 220 3.10 6.63 -9.50
C MET A 220 1.59 6.86 -9.52
N LYS A 221 0.78 5.80 -9.40
CA LYS A 221 -0.69 5.84 -9.46
C LYS A 221 -1.27 6.51 -10.71
N ASN A 222 -0.54 6.47 -11.81
CA ASN A 222 -0.94 6.91 -13.14
C ASN A 222 0.02 6.32 -14.17
N VAL A 223 -0.50 5.60 -15.16
CA VAL A 223 0.33 4.89 -16.15
C VAL A 223 1.19 5.85 -16.99
N PHE A 224 0.67 7.02 -17.35
CA PHE A 224 1.40 7.98 -18.17
C PHE A 224 2.53 8.64 -17.38
N MET A 225 2.26 8.99 -16.12
CA MET A 225 3.29 9.50 -15.22
C MET A 225 4.36 8.46 -14.92
N ASN A 226 3.97 7.19 -14.80
CA ASN A 226 4.91 6.09 -14.61
C ASN A 226 5.83 5.93 -15.83
N VAL A 227 5.25 5.89 -17.04
CA VAL A 227 6.03 5.81 -18.29
C VAL A 227 6.94 7.03 -18.45
N LEU A 228 6.45 8.23 -18.12
CA LEU A 228 7.25 9.46 -18.16
C LEU A 228 8.43 9.40 -17.18
N PHE A 229 8.21 8.93 -15.97
CA PHE A 229 9.26 8.79 -14.96
C PHE A 229 10.32 7.76 -15.37
N ASP A 230 9.88 6.60 -15.83
CA ASP A 230 10.76 5.47 -16.16
C ASP A 230 11.50 5.65 -17.50
N GLN A 231 10.81 6.21 -18.51
CA GLN A 231 11.28 6.23 -19.90
C GLN A 231 11.35 7.63 -20.52
N GLY A 232 11.01 8.66 -19.72
CA GLY A 232 11.03 10.05 -20.17
C GLY A 232 9.99 10.38 -21.22
N GLY A 233 10.10 11.59 -21.76
CA GLY A 233 9.21 12.11 -22.81
C GLY A 233 9.28 11.27 -24.10
N VAL A 234 10.43 10.71 -24.43
CA VAL A 234 10.59 9.81 -25.59
C VAL A 234 9.78 8.54 -25.40
N GLY A 235 9.90 7.89 -24.24
CA GLY A 235 9.12 6.69 -23.93
C GLY A 235 7.63 6.95 -23.90
N LEU A 236 7.21 8.06 -23.30
CA LEU A 236 5.81 8.47 -23.25
C LEU A 236 5.24 8.73 -24.66
N LEU A 237 6.01 9.39 -25.53
CA LEU A 237 5.61 9.63 -26.92
C LEU A 237 5.44 8.31 -27.69
N LEU A 238 6.40 7.40 -27.58
CA LEU A 238 6.35 6.10 -28.26
C LEU A 238 5.20 5.23 -27.73
N PHE A 239 5.02 5.18 -26.41
CA PHE A 239 3.91 4.47 -25.77
C PHE A 239 2.55 5.00 -26.27
N SER A 240 2.37 6.32 -26.26
CA SER A 240 1.14 6.97 -26.72
C SER A 240 0.92 6.77 -28.22
N ALA A 241 1.97 6.87 -29.04
CA ALA A 241 1.89 6.64 -30.48
C ALA A 241 1.47 5.20 -30.81
N MET A 242 2.05 4.20 -30.16
CA MET A 242 1.65 2.80 -30.34
C MET A 242 0.20 2.54 -29.92
N LEU A 243 -0.21 3.09 -28.80
CA LEU A 243 -1.56 2.98 -28.29
C LEU A 243 -2.58 3.61 -29.25
N LEU A 244 -2.32 4.84 -29.70
CA LEU A 244 -3.17 5.56 -30.65
C LEU A 244 -3.20 4.85 -32.01
N ALA A 245 -2.09 4.35 -32.50
CA ALA A 245 -2.02 3.59 -33.74
C ALA A 245 -2.84 2.29 -33.68
N ALA A 246 -2.73 1.55 -32.56
CA ALA A 246 -3.53 0.34 -32.37
C ALA A 246 -5.04 0.66 -32.31
N LEU A 247 -5.42 1.65 -31.50
CA LEU A 247 -6.82 2.09 -31.40
C LEU A 247 -7.37 2.56 -32.75
N TRP A 248 -6.62 3.38 -33.48
CA TRP A 248 -7.03 3.86 -34.79
C TRP A 248 -7.21 2.70 -35.78
N ARG A 249 -6.27 1.75 -35.83
CA ARG A 249 -6.35 0.58 -36.71
C ARG A 249 -7.61 -0.26 -36.48
N VAL A 250 -7.95 -0.54 -35.22
CA VAL A 250 -9.09 -1.39 -34.89
C VAL A 250 -10.44 -0.66 -34.87
N SER A 251 -10.42 0.69 -34.74
CA SER A 251 -11.68 1.47 -34.69
C SER A 251 -12.07 2.06 -36.03
N VAL A 252 -11.14 2.58 -36.81
CA VAL A 252 -11.40 3.31 -38.09
C VAL A 252 -10.56 2.77 -39.22
N GLY A 253 -9.41 2.20 -38.93
CA GLY A 253 -8.42 1.77 -39.92
C GLY A 253 -8.64 0.41 -40.52
N THR A 254 -7.57 -0.22 -40.94
CA THR A 254 -7.57 -1.44 -41.77
C THR A 254 -8.08 -2.71 -41.07
N ALA A 255 -8.17 -2.70 -39.75
CA ALA A 255 -8.60 -3.84 -38.95
C ALA A 255 -10.01 -3.67 -38.32
N LYS A 256 -10.75 -2.59 -38.68
CA LYS A 256 -12.05 -2.25 -38.04
C LYS A 256 -13.11 -3.35 -38.17
N ASP A 257 -13.10 -4.08 -39.26
CA ASP A 257 -14.09 -5.14 -39.56
C ASP A 257 -13.62 -6.53 -39.08
N HIS A 258 -12.47 -6.60 -38.35
CA HIS A 258 -12.00 -7.85 -37.79
C HIS A 258 -12.85 -8.26 -36.58
N PRO A 259 -13.22 -9.55 -36.41
CA PRO A 259 -14.07 -9.99 -35.29
C PRO A 259 -13.58 -9.64 -33.92
N LEU A 260 -12.27 -9.55 -33.73
CA LEU A 260 -11.63 -9.19 -32.45
C LEU A 260 -11.50 -7.67 -32.23
N ALA A 261 -11.77 -6.83 -33.23
CA ALA A 261 -11.55 -5.39 -33.16
C ALA A 261 -12.30 -4.72 -31.98
N PRO A 262 -13.59 -5.01 -31.71
CA PRO A 262 -14.28 -4.43 -30.56
C PRO A 262 -13.67 -4.83 -29.22
N GLY A 263 -13.26 -6.09 -29.08
CA GLY A 263 -12.61 -6.60 -27.85
C GLY A 263 -11.25 -5.96 -27.62
N ILE A 264 -10.44 -5.81 -28.68
CA ILE A 264 -9.13 -5.14 -28.60
C ILE A 264 -9.31 -3.66 -28.24
N ALA A 265 -10.22 -2.94 -28.91
CA ALA A 265 -10.51 -1.54 -28.62
C ALA A 265 -10.99 -1.35 -27.18
N GLY A 266 -11.94 -2.16 -26.72
CA GLY A 266 -12.46 -2.14 -25.37
C GLY A 266 -11.37 -2.42 -24.31
N GLY A 267 -10.50 -3.39 -24.56
CA GLY A 267 -9.37 -3.72 -23.68
C GLY A 267 -8.37 -2.57 -23.58
N LEU A 268 -8.00 -1.95 -24.70
CA LEU A 268 -7.06 -0.81 -24.70
C LEU A 268 -7.67 0.42 -24.03
N VAL A 269 -8.93 0.76 -24.33
CA VAL A 269 -9.63 1.88 -23.68
C VAL A 269 -9.79 1.63 -22.18
N GLY A 270 -10.20 0.43 -21.79
CA GLY A 270 -10.31 0.05 -20.38
C GLY A 270 -8.97 0.18 -19.64
N PHE A 271 -7.87 -0.27 -20.24
CA PHE A 271 -6.53 -0.09 -19.68
C PHE A 271 -6.17 1.39 -19.49
N VAL A 272 -6.47 2.24 -20.48
CA VAL A 272 -6.23 3.69 -20.38
C VAL A 272 -7.04 4.31 -19.24
N VAL A 273 -8.34 4.03 -19.18
CA VAL A 273 -9.23 4.60 -18.16
C VAL A 273 -8.79 4.22 -16.76
N VAL A 274 -8.49 2.95 -16.51
CA VAL A 274 -7.98 2.51 -15.21
C VAL A 274 -6.58 3.06 -14.95
N GLY A 275 -5.74 3.09 -15.98
CA GLY A 275 -4.37 3.61 -15.92
C GLY A 275 -4.25 5.10 -15.62
N LEU A 276 -5.31 5.90 -15.78
CA LEU A 276 -5.34 7.29 -15.30
C LEU A 276 -5.28 7.37 -13.77
N PHE A 277 -5.66 6.30 -13.08
CA PHE A 277 -5.78 6.28 -11.62
C PHE A 277 -4.90 5.23 -10.95
N ASP A 278 -4.18 4.40 -11.74
CA ASP A 278 -3.28 3.39 -11.21
C ASP A 278 -2.08 3.12 -12.13
N SER A 279 -1.00 2.56 -11.58
CA SER A 279 0.23 2.17 -12.32
C SER A 279 0.12 0.73 -12.81
N LEU A 280 -0.70 0.50 -13.82
CA LEU A 280 -0.99 -0.86 -14.33
C LEU A 280 0.23 -1.57 -14.93
N VAL A 281 1.22 -0.81 -15.41
CA VAL A 281 2.45 -1.37 -16.01
C VAL A 281 3.41 -1.95 -14.98
N ASP A 282 3.26 -1.59 -13.70
CA ASP A 282 4.07 -2.14 -12.60
C ASP A 282 3.57 -3.52 -12.14
N VAL A 283 2.39 -3.92 -12.58
CA VAL A 283 1.83 -5.24 -12.30
C VAL A 283 2.14 -6.18 -13.48
N PRO A 284 3.08 -7.13 -13.36
CA PRO A 284 3.59 -7.90 -14.50
C PRO A 284 2.50 -8.61 -15.32
N ARG A 285 1.46 -9.12 -14.65
CA ARG A 285 0.34 -9.80 -15.33
C ARG A 285 -0.48 -8.83 -16.18
N LEU A 286 -0.78 -7.65 -15.66
CA LEU A 286 -1.54 -6.63 -16.39
C LEU A 286 -0.71 -6.02 -17.51
N ALA A 287 0.57 -5.75 -17.27
CA ALA A 287 1.50 -5.28 -18.30
C ALA A 287 1.61 -6.29 -19.44
N PHE A 288 1.79 -7.58 -19.14
CA PHE A 288 1.83 -8.63 -20.16
C PHE A 288 0.55 -8.67 -21.00
N MET A 289 -0.63 -8.70 -20.36
CA MET A 289 -1.91 -8.69 -21.06
C MET A 289 -2.09 -7.44 -21.93
N PHE A 290 -1.72 -6.28 -21.42
CA PHE A 290 -1.77 -5.03 -22.18
C PHE A 290 -0.91 -5.10 -23.43
N TYR A 291 0.36 -5.51 -23.30
CA TYR A 291 1.25 -5.60 -24.46
C TYR A 291 0.81 -6.64 -25.48
N VAL A 292 0.22 -7.75 -25.05
CA VAL A 292 -0.40 -8.73 -25.96
C VAL A 292 -1.56 -8.10 -26.73
N VAL A 293 -2.49 -7.42 -26.04
CA VAL A 293 -3.63 -6.75 -26.68
C VAL A 293 -3.17 -5.62 -27.58
N LEU A 294 -2.17 -4.84 -27.17
CA LEU A 294 -1.55 -3.79 -27.99
C LEU A 294 -0.93 -4.37 -29.29
N LEU A 295 -0.15 -5.45 -29.15
CA LEU A 295 0.46 -6.14 -30.30
C LEU A 295 -0.61 -6.67 -31.25
N LEU A 296 -1.67 -7.28 -30.74
CA LEU A 296 -2.80 -7.71 -31.57
C LEU A 296 -3.43 -6.53 -32.30
N GLY A 297 -3.65 -5.40 -31.64
CA GLY A 297 -4.18 -4.18 -32.26
C GLY A 297 -3.30 -3.64 -33.39
N LEU A 298 -1.98 -3.76 -33.24
CA LEU A 298 -1.00 -3.33 -34.24
C LEU A 298 -0.83 -4.32 -35.40
N THR A 299 -1.10 -5.63 -35.21
CA THR A 299 -0.72 -6.68 -36.18
C THR A 299 -1.90 -7.37 -36.85
N VAL A 300 -3.08 -7.40 -36.22
CA VAL A 300 -4.26 -8.08 -36.76
C VAL A 300 -4.61 -7.54 -38.15
N ARG A 301 -4.94 -8.44 -39.08
CA ARG A 301 -5.28 -8.11 -40.44
C ARG A 301 -6.69 -8.64 -40.75
N GLN A 302 -7.41 -7.99 -41.67
CA GLN A 302 -8.68 -8.53 -42.19
C GLN A 302 -8.44 -9.88 -42.86
N VAL A 303 -9.28 -10.85 -42.52
CA VAL A 303 -9.33 -12.10 -43.26
C VAL A 303 -10.08 -11.78 -44.55
N THR A 304 -9.35 -11.59 -45.65
CA THR A 304 -9.94 -11.52 -46.97
C THR A 304 -10.62 -12.86 -47.25
N ALA A 305 -11.95 -12.86 -47.33
CA ALA A 305 -12.68 -14.03 -47.80
C ALA A 305 -12.12 -14.44 -49.19
N PRO A 306 -11.87 -15.73 -49.44
CA PRO A 306 -11.43 -16.18 -50.74
C PRO A 306 -12.50 -15.71 -51.78
N ARG A 307 -12.03 -14.99 -52.81
CA ARG A 307 -12.90 -14.67 -53.93
C ARG A 307 -13.48 -15.97 -54.46
N SER A 308 -14.79 -16.18 -54.31
CA SER A 308 -15.47 -17.27 -55.01
C SER A 308 -15.24 -17.03 -56.52
N SER A 309 -14.44 -17.87 -57.12
CA SER A 309 -14.32 -17.96 -58.56
C SER A 309 -15.70 -18.41 -59.05
N ALA A 310 -16.56 -17.45 -59.45
CA ALA A 310 -17.74 -17.73 -60.22
C ALA A 310 -17.27 -18.24 -61.58
N SER A 311 -17.48 -19.52 -61.79
CA SER A 311 -17.40 -20.18 -63.08
C SER A 311 -18.73 -20.04 -63.80
#